data_c354e31f1d5c969daff3cd4cb5af39e3
#
_entry.id   c354e31f1d5c969daff3cd4cb5af39e3
#
_cell.length_a   1.000
_cell.length_b   1.000
_cell.length_c   1.000
_cell.angle_alpha   90.00
_cell.angle_beta   90.00
_cell.angle_gamma   90.00
#
_symmetry.space_group_name_H-M   'P 1'
#
loop_
_entity.id
_entity.type
_entity.pdbx_description
1 polymer ?
#
loop_
_entity_poly.entity_id
_entity_poly.type
_entity_poly.pdbx_seq_one_letter_code
_entity_poly.pdbx_strand_id
1 'polypeptide(L)'
;MFLIIVDYKKPLEEVERYLAEHWAFLDRYFAQGKLLCTGPQNPRTGGVIVSKAANRAEAEAFTREDPFFRHEIADYTIVEFEPTKYL
;
A
#
# COMPACT_ATOMS: atom_id res chain seq x y z
N MET A 1 6.82 -1.12 -12.56
CA MET A 1 6.09 -0.38 -11.50
C MET A 1 4.92 -1.22 -11.02
N PHE A 2 4.51 -1.03 -9.80
CA PHE A 2 3.44 -1.85 -9.20
C PHE A 2 2.35 -0.96 -8.64
N LEU A 3 1.11 -1.28 -8.99
CA LEU A 3 -0.07 -0.67 -8.40
C LEU A 3 -0.58 -1.65 -7.35
N ILE A 4 -0.58 -1.21 -6.09
CA ILE A 4 -1.02 -2.04 -4.97
C ILE A 4 -2.35 -1.49 -4.48
N ILE A 5 -3.38 -2.31 -4.63
CA ILE A 5 -4.74 -1.96 -4.20
C ILE A 5 -4.97 -2.59 -2.83
N VAL A 6 -5.31 -1.75 -1.87
CA VAL A 6 -5.54 -2.16 -0.48
C VAL A 6 -7.04 -2.04 -0.23
N ASP A 7 -7.70 -3.17 0.04
CA ASP A 7 -9.14 -3.19 0.31
C ASP A 7 -9.39 -3.61 1.75
N TYR A 8 -10.06 -2.75 2.52
CA TYR A 8 -10.36 -3.03 3.91
C TYR A 8 -11.31 -4.22 4.05
N LYS A 9 -11.01 -5.11 4.98
CA LYS A 9 -11.88 -6.23 5.35
C LYS A 9 -12.31 -6.19 6.80
N LYS A 10 -12.06 -5.05 7.46
CA LYS A 10 -12.49 -4.77 8.84
C LYS A 10 -13.22 -3.44 8.89
N PRO A 11 -14.06 -3.20 9.91
CA PRO A 11 -14.72 -1.91 10.07
C PRO A 11 -13.73 -0.77 10.22
N LEU A 12 -14.12 0.44 9.84
CA LEU A 12 -13.25 1.61 9.89
C LEU A 12 -12.66 1.86 11.28
N GLU A 13 -13.38 1.54 12.35
CA GLU A 13 -12.83 1.70 13.70
C GLU A 13 -11.62 0.81 13.95
N GLU A 14 -11.59 -0.39 13.35
CA GLU A 14 -10.41 -1.26 13.40
C GLU A 14 -9.29 -0.74 12.52
N VAL A 15 -9.62 -0.23 11.34
CA VAL A 15 -8.66 0.40 10.44
C VAL A 15 -7.96 1.55 11.18
N GLU A 16 -8.72 2.39 11.85
CA GLU A 16 -8.18 3.56 12.55
C GLU A 16 -7.26 3.19 13.71
N ARG A 17 -7.47 2.03 14.31
CA ARG A 17 -6.61 1.53 15.38
C ARG A 17 -5.15 1.37 14.93
N TYR A 18 -4.93 1.00 13.67
CA TYR A 18 -3.60 0.72 13.11
C TYR A 18 -3.14 1.77 12.10
N LEU A 19 -3.91 2.84 11.93
CA LEU A 19 -3.66 3.82 10.89
C LEU A 19 -2.33 4.56 11.09
N ALA A 20 -2.00 4.94 12.33
CA ALA A 20 -0.75 5.63 12.62
C ALA A 20 0.47 4.76 12.29
N GLU A 21 0.41 3.46 12.63
CA GLU A 21 1.48 2.52 12.32
C GLU A 21 1.62 2.34 10.80
N HIS A 22 0.48 2.26 10.10
CA HIS A 22 0.45 2.15 8.65
C HIS A 22 1.11 3.37 7.98
N TRP A 23 0.79 4.58 8.44
CA TRP A 23 1.41 5.79 7.92
C TRP A 23 2.92 5.84 8.19
N ALA A 24 3.35 5.45 9.38
CA ALA A 24 4.78 5.39 9.71
C ALA A 24 5.52 4.40 8.80
N PHE A 25 4.90 3.27 8.50
CA PHE A 25 5.43 2.28 7.57
C PHE A 25 5.60 2.89 6.16
N LEU A 26 4.55 3.56 5.65
CA LEU A 26 4.62 4.21 4.34
C LEU A 26 5.69 5.30 4.28
N ASP A 27 5.80 6.10 5.33
CA ASP A 27 6.79 7.18 5.40
C ASP A 27 8.22 6.65 5.29
N ARG A 28 8.52 5.50 5.89
CA ARG A 28 9.84 4.88 5.77
C ARG A 28 10.17 4.53 4.32
N TYR A 29 9.21 4.00 3.59
CA TYR A 29 9.41 3.64 2.18
C TYR A 29 9.48 4.86 1.27
N PHE A 30 8.72 5.91 1.57
CA PHE A 30 8.85 7.20 0.87
C PHE A 30 10.24 7.79 1.07
N ALA A 31 10.76 7.76 2.30
CA ALA A 31 12.09 8.27 2.60
C ALA A 31 13.19 7.54 1.83
N GLN A 32 12.95 6.28 1.47
CA GLN A 32 13.88 5.48 0.68
C GLN A 32 13.69 5.64 -0.83
N GLY A 33 12.72 6.45 -1.26
CA GLY A 33 12.41 6.66 -2.67
C GLY A 33 11.74 5.46 -3.34
N LYS A 34 11.12 4.58 -2.57
CA LYS A 34 10.53 3.33 -3.08
C LYS A 34 9.06 3.43 -3.44
N LEU A 35 8.40 4.51 -3.09
CA LEU A 35 7.00 4.75 -3.42
C LEU A 35 6.87 6.03 -4.21
N LEU A 36 6.00 6.02 -5.22
CA LEU A 36 5.71 7.21 -6.01
C LEU A 36 4.61 8.05 -5.36
N CYS A 37 3.52 7.40 -4.96
CA CYS A 37 2.41 8.05 -4.28
C CYS A 37 1.53 7.00 -3.59
N THR A 38 0.69 7.47 -2.68
CA THR A 38 -0.33 6.67 -2.03
C THR A 38 -1.48 7.56 -1.60
N GLY A 39 -2.65 6.99 -1.46
CA GLY A 39 -3.81 7.72 -0.96
C GLY A 39 -5.00 6.79 -0.74
N PRO A 40 -6.02 7.29 -0.04
CA PRO A 40 -7.25 6.52 0.17
C PRO A 40 -8.07 6.44 -1.11
N GLN A 41 -8.83 5.35 -1.23
CA GLN A 41 -9.86 5.26 -2.27
C GLN A 41 -11.05 6.15 -1.89
N ASN A 42 -11.79 6.63 -2.87
CA ASN A 42 -12.99 7.42 -2.67
C ASN A 42 -14.18 6.72 -3.36
N PRO A 43 -15.16 6.16 -2.62
CA PRO A 43 -15.32 6.21 -1.14
C PRO A 43 -14.22 5.44 -0.42
N ARG A 44 -14.07 5.71 0.88
CA ARG A 44 -12.98 5.16 1.70
C ARG A 44 -13.20 3.68 2.02
N THR A 45 -12.89 2.82 1.07
CA THR A 45 -12.96 1.36 1.21
C THR A 45 -11.58 0.73 1.28
N GLY A 46 -10.53 1.53 1.22
CA GLY A 46 -9.15 1.08 1.22
C GLY A 46 -8.24 2.18 0.72
N GLY A 47 -7.13 1.79 0.15
CA GLY A 47 -6.15 2.72 -0.39
C GLY A 47 -5.52 2.20 -1.68
N VAL A 48 -4.67 3.02 -2.26
CA VAL A 48 -3.86 2.68 -3.43
C VAL A 48 -2.43 3.12 -3.16
N ILE A 49 -1.48 2.26 -3.50
CA ILE A 49 -0.05 2.55 -3.35
C ILE A 49 0.60 2.32 -4.71
N VAL A 50 1.34 3.30 -5.21
CA VAL A 50 2.13 3.12 -6.43
C VAL A 50 3.57 2.90 -6.01
N SER A 51 4.07 1.68 -6.24
CA SER A 51 5.37 1.21 -5.77
C SER A 51 6.38 1.17 -6.90
N LYS A 52 7.60 1.62 -6.59
CA LYS A 52 8.76 1.57 -7.48
C LYS A 52 9.63 0.34 -7.19
N ALA A 53 9.05 -0.72 -6.61
CA ALA A 53 9.77 -1.95 -6.33
C ALA A 53 10.47 -2.48 -7.59
N ALA A 54 11.63 -3.11 -7.40
CA ALA A 54 12.44 -3.60 -8.52
C ALA A 54 11.82 -4.81 -9.21
N ASN A 55 11.06 -5.60 -8.45
CA ASN A 55 10.42 -6.82 -8.96
C ASN A 55 9.21 -7.18 -8.09
N ARG A 56 8.45 -8.18 -8.54
CA ARG A 56 7.23 -8.60 -7.84
C ARG A 56 7.50 -9.14 -6.45
N ALA A 57 8.57 -9.88 -6.27
CA ALA A 57 8.93 -10.42 -4.96
C ALA A 57 9.15 -9.31 -3.93
N GLU A 58 9.78 -8.22 -4.34
CA GLU A 58 10.00 -7.04 -3.49
C GLU A 58 8.68 -6.34 -3.16
N ALA A 59 7.77 -6.21 -4.15
CA ALA A 59 6.45 -5.64 -3.93
C ALA A 59 5.63 -6.48 -2.95
N GLU A 60 5.68 -7.81 -3.08
CA GLU A 60 4.99 -8.72 -2.17
C GLU A 60 5.58 -8.64 -0.75
N ALA A 61 6.90 -8.58 -0.62
CA ALA A 61 7.56 -8.45 0.67
C ALA A 61 7.16 -7.16 1.36
N PHE A 62 7.07 -6.06 0.60
CA PHE A 62 6.60 -4.78 1.10
C PHE A 62 5.19 -4.90 1.71
N THR A 63 4.25 -5.53 1.01
CA THR A 63 2.88 -5.66 1.52
C THR A 63 2.82 -6.45 2.82
N ARG A 64 3.66 -7.48 2.98
CA ARG A 64 3.69 -8.29 4.21
C ARG A 64 4.21 -7.52 5.42
N GLU A 65 4.95 -6.45 5.21
CA GLU A 65 5.46 -5.62 6.30
C GLU A 65 4.46 -4.55 6.75
N ASP A 66 3.40 -4.32 5.96
CA ASP A 66 2.38 -3.34 6.29
C ASP A 66 1.61 -3.79 7.54
N PRO A 67 1.46 -2.93 8.56
CA PRO A 67 0.62 -3.26 9.71
C PRO A 67 -0.80 -3.70 9.34
N PHE A 68 -1.37 -3.16 8.26
CA PHE A 68 -2.69 -3.59 7.78
C PHE A 68 -2.70 -5.04 7.30
N PHE A 69 -1.59 -5.52 6.75
CA PHE A 69 -1.46 -6.92 6.40
C PHE A 69 -1.30 -7.78 7.67
N ARG A 70 -0.41 -7.36 8.55
CA ARG A 70 -0.06 -8.11 9.75
C ARG A 70 -1.23 -8.29 10.71
N HIS A 71 -2.12 -7.30 10.78
CA HIS A 71 -3.30 -7.33 11.65
C HIS A 71 -4.57 -7.73 10.90
N GLU A 72 -4.43 -8.23 9.67
CA GLU A 72 -5.56 -8.69 8.85
C GLU A 72 -6.63 -7.63 8.65
N ILE A 73 -6.21 -6.37 8.50
CA ILE A 73 -7.10 -5.24 8.29
C ILE A 73 -7.55 -5.15 6.83
N ALA A 74 -6.71 -5.59 5.90
CA ALA A 74 -6.95 -5.41 4.48
C ALA A 74 -6.43 -6.58 3.65
N ASP A 75 -7.04 -6.76 2.47
CA ASP A 75 -6.54 -7.61 1.41
C ASP A 75 -5.79 -6.75 0.40
N TYR A 76 -4.82 -7.34 -0.29
CA TYR A 76 -3.96 -6.65 -1.24
C TYR A 76 -4.07 -7.28 -2.62
N THR A 77 -4.15 -6.43 -3.65
CA THR A 77 -4.04 -6.84 -5.04
C THR A 77 -2.86 -6.10 -5.64
N ILE A 78 -1.94 -6.83 -6.26
CA ILE A 78 -0.74 -6.26 -6.86
C ILE A 78 -0.85 -6.38 -8.36
N VAL A 79 -0.82 -5.23 -9.05
CA VAL A 79 -0.82 -5.16 -10.51
C VAL A 79 0.55 -4.65 -10.96
N GLU A 80 1.26 -5.46 -11.72
CA GLU A 80 2.52 -5.04 -12.33
C GLU A 80 2.23 -4.39 -13.66
N PHE A 81 2.87 -3.24 -13.94
CA PHE A 81 2.72 -2.57 -15.23
C PHE A 81 3.98 -1.81 -15.60
N GLU A 82 4.17 -1.63 -16.91
CA GLU A 82 5.25 -0.83 -17.46
C GLU A 82 4.71 0.56 -17.79
N PRO A 83 5.07 1.60 -17.04
CA PRO A 83 4.60 2.94 -17.37
C PRO A 83 5.29 3.40 -18.67
N THR A 84 4.48 3.72 -19.66
CA THR A 84 4.97 4.16 -20.96
C THR A 84 4.88 5.67 -21.12
N LYS A 85 4.17 6.35 -20.22
CA LYS A 85 4.05 7.80 -20.21
C LYS A 85 4.07 8.31 -18.76
N TYR A 86 4.80 9.39 -18.56
CA TYR A 86 4.91 10.09 -17.28
C TYR A 86 4.65 11.57 -17.47
N LEU A 87 4.35 12.24 -16.38
CA LEU A 87 4.50 13.68 -16.33
C LEU A 87 5.95 14.04 -16.02
#